data_63e88b2473f1af369f3033d55eb073f9
#
_entry.id   63e88b2473f1af369f3033d55eb073f9
#
_cell.length_a   1.000
_cell.length_b   1.000
_cell.length_c   1.000
_cell.angle_alpha   90.00
_cell.angle_beta   90.00
_cell.angle_gamma   90.00
#
_symmetry.space_group_name_H-M   'P 1'
#
loop_
_entity.id
_entity.type
_entity.pdbx_description
1 polymer ?
#
loop_
_entity_poly.entity_id
_entity_poly.type
_entity_poly.pdbx_seq_one_letter_code
_entity_poly.pdbx_strand_id
1 'polypeptide(L)'
;MSQSIVEFTTIILYVTIGFCLLVSLLQTNRSYKTVYRGTLFIPTDPLLKISMFIICLSFGVVTLSSSHVAKHNGNPIPCFYTHDKVCSQEYKAAGINLRCFEEGDPRCVDGYLQISEPRLILSKIISVCAIIFSFVVLIQKGIRIDKSGICKEWEVLPFRHTEKIYFDEMNYATWFIRGAKIISIRGKIGGVKFGAGFLYARKDIDFLQNFISEKLAEISKAEAAERNA
;
A
#
# COMPACT_ATOMS: atom_id res chain seq x y z
N MET A 1 11.82 -15.63 21.35
CA MET A 1 12.14 -15.94 19.93
C MET A 1 13.62 -15.69 19.76
N SER A 2 14.43 -16.67 19.30
CA SER A 2 15.88 -16.51 19.25
C SER A 2 16.28 -15.37 18.30
N GLN A 3 17.34 -14.65 18.60
CA GLN A 3 17.85 -13.52 17.81
C GLN A 3 18.11 -13.94 16.35
N SER A 4 18.56 -15.18 16.15
CA SER A 4 18.77 -15.79 14.81
C SER A 4 17.51 -15.88 13.97
N ILE A 5 16.32 -16.09 14.56
CA ILE A 5 15.05 -16.14 13.80
C ILE A 5 14.67 -14.73 13.31
N VAL A 6 14.88 -13.68 14.11
CA VAL A 6 14.59 -12.30 13.72
C VAL A 6 15.53 -11.84 12.60
N GLU A 7 16.81 -12.15 12.69
CA GLU A 7 17.78 -11.83 11.64
C GLU A 7 17.46 -12.56 10.32
N PHE A 8 17.15 -13.85 10.41
CA PHE A 8 16.78 -14.65 9.25
C PHE A 8 15.49 -14.15 8.55
N THR A 9 14.45 -13.82 9.34
CA THR A 9 13.22 -13.25 8.78
C THR A 9 13.43 -11.88 8.12
N THR A 10 14.32 -11.07 8.69
CA THR A 10 14.68 -9.77 8.13
C THR A 10 15.42 -9.91 6.79
N ILE A 11 16.36 -10.85 6.70
CA ILE A 11 17.08 -11.15 5.45
C ILE A 11 16.13 -11.64 4.37
N ILE A 12 15.23 -12.57 4.70
CA ILE A 12 14.21 -13.07 3.75
C ILE A 12 13.34 -11.91 3.25
N LEU A 13 12.92 -10.99 4.13
CA LEU A 13 12.13 -9.83 3.75
C LEU A 13 12.87 -8.95 2.73
N TYR A 14 14.14 -8.61 2.98
CA TYR A 14 14.94 -7.79 2.05
C TYR A 14 15.16 -8.48 0.72
N VAL A 15 15.47 -9.77 0.71
CA VAL A 15 15.63 -10.57 -0.52
C VAL A 15 14.31 -10.60 -1.31
N THR A 16 13.19 -10.81 -0.63
CA THR A 16 11.87 -10.84 -1.26
C THR A 16 11.50 -9.49 -1.86
N ILE A 17 11.72 -8.39 -1.13
CA ILE A 17 11.48 -7.02 -1.63
C ILE A 17 12.38 -6.74 -2.83
N GLY A 18 13.68 -7.05 -2.75
CA GLY A 18 14.63 -6.87 -3.86
C GLY A 18 14.23 -7.65 -5.10
N PHE A 19 13.83 -8.91 -4.95
CA PHE A 19 13.33 -9.72 -6.04
C PHE A 19 12.05 -9.16 -6.67
N CYS A 20 11.08 -8.73 -5.86
CA CYS A 20 9.85 -8.13 -6.34
C CYS A 20 10.08 -6.81 -7.08
N LEU A 21 11.01 -5.97 -6.60
CA LEU A 21 11.41 -4.75 -7.30
C LEU A 21 12.08 -5.06 -8.65
N LEU A 22 12.98 -6.05 -8.69
CA LEU A 22 13.63 -6.50 -9.91
C LEU A 22 12.59 -6.99 -10.94
N VAL A 23 11.66 -7.84 -10.52
CA VAL A 23 10.57 -8.33 -11.36
C VAL A 23 9.72 -7.17 -11.87
N SER A 24 9.39 -6.19 -11.04
CA SER A 24 8.63 -5.01 -11.44
C SER A 24 9.36 -4.17 -12.47
N LEU A 25 10.68 -4.02 -12.34
CA LEU A 25 11.52 -3.29 -13.32
C LEU A 25 11.62 -4.02 -14.66
N LEU A 26 11.72 -5.35 -14.65
CA LEU A 26 11.83 -6.16 -15.87
C LEU A 26 10.53 -6.20 -16.68
N GLN A 27 9.39 -5.90 -16.08
CA GLN A 27 8.07 -6.01 -16.70
C GLN A 27 7.52 -4.73 -17.34
N THR A 28 8.28 -3.65 -17.35
CA THR A 28 7.82 -2.33 -17.82
C THR A 28 7.29 -2.28 -19.27
N ASN A 29 7.50 -3.33 -20.08
CA ASN A 29 7.21 -3.31 -21.52
C ASN A 29 6.08 -4.26 -21.98
N ARG A 30 5.38 -4.93 -21.07
CA ARG A 30 4.26 -5.82 -21.42
C ARG A 30 2.93 -5.08 -21.47
N SER A 31 1.99 -5.59 -22.28
CA SER A 31 0.59 -5.20 -22.28
C SER A 31 -0.26 -6.45 -22.19
N TYR A 32 -1.27 -6.43 -21.31
CA TYR A 32 -2.18 -7.55 -21.09
C TYR A 32 -3.61 -7.24 -21.55
N LYS A 33 -3.83 -6.07 -22.15
CA LYS A 33 -5.16 -5.67 -22.62
C LYS A 33 -5.72 -6.66 -23.64
N THR A 34 -6.98 -6.99 -23.48
CA THR A 34 -7.72 -7.89 -24.39
C THR A 34 -9.02 -7.24 -24.84
N VAL A 35 -9.44 -7.56 -26.06
CA VAL A 35 -10.73 -7.08 -26.59
C VAL A 35 -11.63 -8.30 -26.78
N TYR A 36 -12.79 -8.29 -26.13
CA TYR A 36 -13.77 -9.35 -26.25
C TYR A 36 -15.17 -8.74 -26.48
N ARG A 37 -15.81 -9.09 -27.61
CA ARG A 37 -17.14 -8.60 -27.99
C ARG A 37 -17.33 -7.08 -27.90
N GLY A 38 -16.32 -6.31 -28.32
CA GLY A 38 -16.37 -4.84 -28.29
C GLY A 38 -16.15 -4.22 -26.91
N THR A 39 -15.84 -5.02 -25.90
CA THR A 39 -15.46 -4.58 -24.57
C THR A 39 -13.94 -4.74 -24.40
N LEU A 40 -13.27 -3.68 -24.02
CA LEU A 40 -11.85 -3.72 -23.71
C LEU A 40 -11.67 -4.10 -22.25
N PHE A 41 -10.83 -5.08 -22.00
CA PHE A 41 -10.47 -5.51 -20.66
C PHE A 41 -8.96 -5.37 -20.44
N ILE A 42 -8.59 -4.70 -19.35
CA ILE A 42 -7.22 -4.49 -18.90
C ILE A 42 -7.06 -5.23 -17.57
N PRO A 43 -6.50 -6.44 -17.57
CA PRO A 43 -6.28 -7.20 -16.33
C PRO A 43 -5.18 -6.56 -15.48
N THR A 44 -5.22 -6.83 -14.19
CA THR A 44 -4.08 -6.55 -13.32
C THR A 44 -2.89 -7.41 -13.75
N ASP A 45 -1.69 -6.85 -13.68
CA ASP A 45 -0.46 -7.60 -13.96
C ASP A 45 -0.27 -8.68 -12.88
N PRO A 46 -0.27 -9.99 -13.23
CA PRO A 46 -0.23 -11.07 -12.26
C PRO A 46 1.04 -11.06 -11.42
N LEU A 47 2.18 -10.67 -11.99
CA LEU A 47 3.43 -10.65 -11.26
C LEU A 47 3.51 -9.46 -10.29
N LEU A 48 3.06 -8.27 -10.71
CA LEU A 48 2.94 -7.12 -9.82
C LEU A 48 1.96 -7.42 -8.67
N LYS A 49 0.85 -8.10 -8.97
CA LYS A 49 -0.14 -8.51 -7.99
C LYS A 49 0.44 -9.46 -6.93
N ILE A 50 1.13 -10.51 -7.36
CA ILE A 50 1.78 -11.47 -6.46
C ILE A 50 2.89 -10.78 -5.65
N SER A 51 3.71 -9.94 -6.30
CA SER A 51 4.78 -9.20 -5.62
C SER A 51 4.23 -8.30 -4.52
N MET A 52 3.19 -7.53 -4.79
CA MET A 52 2.56 -6.66 -3.81
C MET A 52 1.91 -7.44 -2.67
N PHE A 53 1.27 -8.58 -2.98
CA PHE A 53 0.73 -9.47 -1.95
C PHE A 53 1.83 -9.93 -0.99
N ILE A 54 2.94 -10.45 -1.53
CA ILE A 54 4.07 -10.95 -0.72
C ILE A 54 4.69 -9.82 0.11
N ILE A 55 4.93 -8.64 -0.47
CA ILE A 55 5.51 -7.48 0.24
C ILE A 55 4.61 -7.07 1.41
N CYS A 56 3.33 -6.84 1.15
CA CYS A 56 2.40 -6.36 2.18
C CYS A 56 2.18 -7.41 3.27
N LEU A 57 2.05 -8.69 2.90
CA LEU A 57 1.91 -9.78 3.85
C LEU A 57 3.16 -9.93 4.73
N SER A 58 4.34 -9.96 4.12
CA SER A 58 5.62 -10.10 4.85
C SER A 58 5.85 -8.92 5.79
N PHE A 59 5.59 -7.68 5.32
CA PHE A 59 5.67 -6.48 6.15
C PHE A 59 4.71 -6.57 7.34
N GLY A 60 3.44 -6.95 7.11
CA GLY A 60 2.44 -7.09 8.15
C GLY A 60 2.82 -8.15 9.19
N VAL A 61 3.29 -9.32 8.77
CA VAL A 61 3.70 -10.41 9.67
C VAL A 61 4.94 -10.04 10.48
N VAL A 62 5.97 -9.47 9.84
CA VAL A 62 7.21 -9.07 10.55
C VAL A 62 6.94 -7.99 11.58
N THR A 63 6.14 -6.96 11.23
CA THR A 63 5.81 -5.89 12.17
C THR A 63 4.87 -6.35 13.27
N LEU A 64 3.96 -7.29 13.00
CA LEU A 64 3.11 -7.90 14.02
C LEU A 64 3.90 -8.73 15.03
N SER A 65 4.94 -9.43 14.58
CA SER A 65 5.83 -10.25 15.41
C SER A 65 6.95 -9.47 16.09
N SER A 66 7.06 -8.15 15.85
CA SER A 66 8.08 -7.32 16.49
C SER A 66 7.93 -7.33 18.02
N SER A 67 9.07 -7.42 18.72
CA SER A 67 9.11 -7.47 20.19
C SER A 67 8.65 -6.15 20.81
N HIS A 68 7.99 -6.23 21.96
CA HIS A 68 7.59 -5.08 22.76
C HIS A 68 8.77 -4.34 23.41
N VAL A 69 9.94 -4.97 23.42
CA VAL A 69 11.15 -4.46 24.08
C VAL A 69 11.81 -3.39 23.21
N ALA A 70 12.07 -2.23 23.80
CA ALA A 70 12.81 -1.16 23.15
C ALA A 70 14.26 -1.60 22.89
N LYS A 71 14.79 -1.30 21.71
CA LYS A 71 16.16 -1.66 21.31
C LYS A 71 16.95 -0.45 20.87
N HIS A 72 18.24 -0.47 21.17
CA HIS A 72 19.22 0.45 20.62
C HIS A 72 20.34 -0.33 19.93
N ASN A 73 20.60 -0.04 18.65
CA ASN A 73 21.55 -0.79 17.83
C ASN A 73 21.32 -2.32 17.85
N GLY A 74 20.04 -2.74 17.86
CA GLY A 74 19.65 -4.14 17.90
C GLY A 74 19.63 -4.79 19.29
N ASN A 75 20.24 -4.17 20.31
CA ASN A 75 20.29 -4.67 21.67
C ASN A 75 19.13 -4.15 22.52
N PRO A 76 18.50 -4.99 23.36
CA PRO A 76 17.49 -4.55 24.32
C PRO A 76 18.05 -3.48 25.26
N ILE A 77 17.25 -2.45 25.56
CA ILE A 77 17.64 -1.40 26.50
C ILE A 77 17.36 -1.92 27.91
N PRO A 78 18.40 -2.12 28.76
CA PRO A 78 18.21 -2.63 30.11
C PRO A 78 17.62 -1.56 31.04
N CYS A 79 16.80 -2.00 31.99
CA CYS A 79 16.40 -1.23 33.15
C CYS A 79 17.21 -1.69 34.37
N PHE A 80 17.56 -0.76 35.24
CA PHE A 80 18.26 -1.02 36.50
C PHE A 80 17.63 -0.21 37.64
N TYR A 81 17.80 -0.70 38.87
CA TYR A 81 17.24 -0.06 40.05
C TYR A 81 18.25 0.91 40.67
N THR A 82 17.77 2.10 41.03
CA THR A 82 18.59 3.11 41.75
C THR A 82 17.66 3.85 42.72
N HIS A 83 17.87 3.66 44.05
CA HIS A 83 17.12 4.35 45.09
C HIS A 83 15.60 4.41 44.85
N ASP A 84 14.91 3.30 44.97
CA ASP A 84 13.47 3.14 44.80
C ASP A 84 12.93 3.56 43.42
N LYS A 85 13.82 3.67 42.45
CA LYS A 85 13.46 3.96 41.05
C LYS A 85 14.04 2.94 40.09
N VAL A 86 13.28 2.65 39.04
CA VAL A 86 13.76 1.88 37.89
C VAL A 86 14.23 2.83 36.81
N CYS A 87 15.47 2.68 36.38
CA CYS A 87 16.08 3.55 35.39
C CYS A 87 16.42 2.80 34.12
N SER A 88 16.23 3.45 32.96
CA SER A 88 16.69 2.95 31.66
C SER A 88 17.56 3.98 30.97
N GLN A 89 18.54 3.51 30.21
CA GLN A 89 19.35 4.39 29.35
C GLN A 89 18.66 4.56 28.01
N GLU A 90 18.17 5.77 27.72
CA GLU A 90 17.78 6.17 26.39
C GLU A 90 18.96 6.86 25.70
N TYR A 91 19.44 6.27 24.61
CA TYR A 91 20.48 6.86 23.80
C TYR A 91 19.84 7.83 22.80
N LYS A 92 19.96 9.14 23.05
CA LYS A 92 19.65 10.16 22.05
C LYS A 92 20.95 10.70 21.47
N ALA A 93 21.15 10.50 20.16
CA ALA A 93 22.14 11.18 19.31
C ALA A 93 23.41 11.67 20.07
N ALA A 94 24.24 10.76 20.54
CA ALA A 94 25.49 11.02 21.25
C ALA A 94 25.39 11.40 22.74
N GLY A 95 24.21 11.62 23.31
CA GLY A 95 24.04 11.86 24.78
C GLY A 95 23.23 10.73 25.42
N ILE A 96 23.82 10.07 26.42
CA ILE A 96 23.13 9.06 27.23
C ILE A 96 22.16 9.80 28.16
N ASN A 97 20.85 9.77 27.84
CA ASN A 97 19.84 10.26 28.78
C ASN A 97 19.36 9.10 29.65
N LEU A 98 19.54 9.25 30.95
CA LEU A 98 18.98 8.33 31.93
C LEU A 98 17.54 8.74 32.22
N ARG A 99 16.57 7.83 32.00
CA ARG A 99 15.19 7.99 32.45
C ARG A 99 14.93 7.06 33.61
N CYS A 100 14.50 7.65 34.74
CA CYS A 100 14.10 6.92 35.91
C CYS A 100 12.60 7.03 36.15
N PHE A 101 11.99 5.93 36.56
CA PHE A 101 10.56 5.77 36.81
C PHE A 101 10.40 5.26 38.26
N GLU A 102 9.19 5.29 38.75
CA GLU A 102 8.88 4.68 40.05
C GLU A 102 9.04 3.16 40.01
N GLU A 103 9.31 2.53 41.16
CA GLU A 103 9.37 1.07 41.23
C GLU A 103 8.02 0.47 40.83
N GLY A 104 8.05 -0.56 39.96
CA GLY A 104 6.84 -1.18 39.42
C GLY A 104 6.25 -0.48 38.17
N ASP A 105 6.95 0.53 37.60
CA ASP A 105 6.48 1.16 36.34
C ASP A 105 6.38 0.12 35.23
N PRO A 106 5.22 0.03 34.56
CA PRO A 106 4.97 -0.94 33.48
C PRO A 106 5.86 -0.77 32.24
N ARG A 107 6.64 0.31 32.18
CA ARG A 107 7.62 0.53 31.10
C ARG A 107 8.89 -0.30 31.24
N CYS A 108 9.15 -0.85 32.41
CA CYS A 108 10.27 -1.75 32.64
C CYS A 108 9.75 -3.12 33.06
N VAL A 109 9.73 -4.06 32.12
CA VAL A 109 9.27 -5.44 32.35
C VAL A 109 10.42 -6.40 32.08
N ASP A 110 10.60 -7.37 32.98
CA ASP A 110 11.67 -8.37 32.90
C ASP A 110 13.07 -7.75 32.75
N GLY A 111 13.28 -6.59 33.35
CA GLY A 111 14.58 -5.90 33.32
C GLY A 111 14.83 -5.11 32.01
N TYR A 112 13.87 -4.94 31.15
CA TYR A 112 14.02 -4.22 29.90
C TYR A 112 12.94 -3.16 29.67
N LEU A 113 13.36 -2.05 29.04
CA LEU A 113 12.46 -0.96 28.67
C LEU A 113 11.49 -1.41 27.58
N GLN A 114 10.21 -1.17 27.80
CA GLN A 114 9.16 -1.46 26.82
C GLN A 114 8.92 -0.26 25.89
N ILE A 115 8.50 -0.56 24.67
CA ILE A 115 8.02 0.46 23.73
C ILE A 115 6.71 1.02 24.28
N SER A 116 6.52 2.35 24.22
CA SER A 116 5.28 2.99 24.67
C SER A 116 4.04 2.37 24.04
N GLU A 117 3.03 2.06 24.84
CA GLU A 117 1.77 1.43 24.38
C GLU A 117 1.14 2.07 23.13
N PRO A 118 1.02 3.42 23.01
CA PRO A 118 0.42 4.03 21.83
C PRO A 118 1.16 3.70 20.53
N ARG A 119 2.50 3.67 20.57
CA ARG A 119 3.33 3.32 19.41
C ARG A 119 3.17 1.86 19.02
N LEU A 120 3.04 1.00 20.02
CA LEU A 120 2.85 -0.43 19.81
C LEU A 120 1.48 -0.71 19.21
N ILE A 121 0.41 -0.10 19.73
CA ILE A 121 -0.94 -0.22 19.21
C ILE A 121 -0.98 0.28 17.75
N LEU A 122 -0.40 1.43 17.46
CA LEU A 122 -0.33 1.97 16.10
C LEU A 122 0.41 1.01 15.15
N SER A 123 1.55 0.45 15.58
CA SER A 123 2.30 -0.54 14.78
C SER A 123 1.47 -1.78 14.48
N LYS A 124 0.73 -2.31 15.46
CA LYS A 124 -0.16 -3.46 15.28
C LYS A 124 -1.32 -3.15 14.34
N ILE A 125 -1.93 -1.96 14.45
CA ILE A 125 -2.99 -1.52 13.53
C ILE A 125 -2.44 -1.46 12.10
N ILE A 126 -1.29 -0.84 11.88
CA ILE A 126 -0.65 -0.76 10.57
C ILE A 126 -0.37 -2.16 10.01
N SER A 127 0.09 -3.09 10.86
CA SER A 127 0.37 -4.48 10.47
C SER A 127 -0.90 -5.21 10.01
N VAL A 128 -1.98 -5.09 10.77
CA VAL A 128 -3.27 -5.67 10.42
C VAL A 128 -3.80 -5.07 9.11
N CYS A 129 -3.70 -3.73 8.95
CA CYS A 129 -4.09 -3.07 7.72
C CYS A 129 -3.26 -3.55 6.51
N ALA A 130 -1.95 -3.77 6.67
CA ALA A 130 -1.09 -4.29 5.61
C ALA A 130 -1.47 -5.71 5.20
N ILE A 131 -1.80 -6.58 6.17
CA ILE A 131 -2.27 -7.94 5.91
C ILE A 131 -3.60 -7.91 5.16
N ILE A 132 -4.58 -7.12 5.62
CA ILE A 132 -5.87 -6.97 4.93
C ILE A 132 -5.65 -6.45 3.51
N PHE A 133 -4.82 -5.43 3.34
CA PHE A 133 -4.51 -4.85 2.03
C PHE A 133 -3.89 -5.87 1.08
N SER A 134 -3.05 -6.79 1.58
CA SER A 134 -2.48 -7.86 0.76
C SER A 134 -3.56 -8.73 0.11
N PHE A 135 -4.61 -9.08 0.85
CA PHE A 135 -5.74 -9.83 0.30
C PHE A 135 -6.59 -8.99 -0.66
N VAL A 136 -6.80 -7.71 -0.37
CA VAL A 136 -7.52 -6.78 -1.29
C VAL A 136 -6.82 -6.70 -2.65
N VAL A 137 -5.49 -6.72 -2.68
CA VAL A 137 -4.73 -6.75 -3.92
C VAL A 137 -5.02 -8.01 -4.74
N LEU A 138 -5.19 -9.18 -4.10
CA LEU A 138 -5.47 -10.43 -4.80
C LEU A 138 -6.85 -10.47 -5.46
N ILE A 139 -7.85 -9.85 -4.85
CA ILE A 139 -9.23 -9.88 -5.35
C ILE A 139 -9.48 -8.92 -6.52
N GLN A 140 -8.60 -7.96 -6.77
CA GLN A 140 -8.75 -7.03 -7.88
C GLN A 140 -8.47 -7.74 -9.21
N LYS A 141 -9.47 -7.78 -10.13
CA LYS A 141 -9.34 -8.44 -11.44
C LYS A 141 -8.76 -7.54 -12.51
N GLY A 142 -9.31 -6.34 -12.66
CA GLY A 142 -8.92 -5.46 -13.76
C GLY A 142 -9.89 -4.32 -13.99
N ILE A 143 -9.71 -3.70 -15.13
CA ILE A 143 -10.51 -2.59 -15.62
C ILE A 143 -11.21 -3.04 -16.90
N ARG A 144 -12.52 -2.88 -16.93
CA ARG A 144 -13.32 -3.08 -18.15
C ARG A 144 -13.80 -1.74 -18.68
N ILE A 145 -13.62 -1.52 -19.97
CA ILE A 145 -14.09 -0.34 -20.68
C ILE A 145 -15.18 -0.80 -21.65
N ASP A 146 -16.39 -0.34 -21.44
CA ASP A 146 -17.54 -0.57 -22.30
C ASP A 146 -17.99 0.73 -22.99
N LYS A 147 -19.07 0.65 -23.78
CA LYS A 147 -19.62 1.81 -24.51
C LYS A 147 -20.11 2.94 -23.61
N SER A 148 -20.44 2.64 -22.35
CA SER A 148 -21.07 3.57 -21.42
C SER A 148 -20.11 4.12 -20.34
N GLY A 149 -18.95 3.46 -20.12
CA GLY A 149 -18.05 3.91 -19.08
C GLY A 149 -16.90 2.94 -18.79
N ILE A 150 -16.24 3.21 -17.68
CA ILE A 150 -15.10 2.43 -17.17
C ILE A 150 -15.53 1.74 -15.89
N CYS A 151 -15.32 0.42 -15.81
CA CYS A 151 -15.62 -0.40 -14.65
C CYS A 151 -14.33 -0.97 -14.06
N LYS A 152 -14.17 -0.86 -12.75
CA LYS A 152 -13.16 -1.58 -11.99
C LYS A 152 -13.80 -2.82 -11.37
N GLU A 153 -13.22 -3.99 -11.63
CA GLU A 153 -13.77 -5.26 -11.22
C GLU A 153 -12.99 -5.87 -10.06
N TRP A 154 -13.75 -6.28 -9.04
CA TRP A 154 -13.27 -6.99 -7.86
C TRP A 154 -14.06 -8.30 -7.76
N GLU A 155 -13.41 -9.39 -7.44
CA GLU A 155 -14.08 -10.66 -7.24
C GLU A 155 -13.58 -11.33 -5.97
N VAL A 156 -14.50 -11.46 -5.03
CA VAL A 156 -14.38 -12.32 -3.85
C VAL A 156 -15.48 -13.37 -4.01
N LEU A 157 -15.10 -14.59 -4.38
CA LEU A 157 -16.08 -15.67 -4.54
C LEU A 157 -16.92 -15.85 -3.25
N PRO A 158 -18.28 -15.84 -3.32
CA PRO A 158 -19.11 -15.76 -4.53
C PRO A 158 -19.48 -14.33 -4.99
N PHE A 159 -18.92 -13.28 -4.36
CA PHE A 159 -19.31 -11.89 -4.58
C PHE A 159 -18.45 -11.23 -5.66
N ARG A 160 -19.11 -10.59 -6.61
CA ARG A 160 -18.48 -9.71 -7.59
C ARG A 160 -18.92 -8.29 -7.33
N HIS A 161 -17.96 -7.40 -7.07
CA HIS A 161 -18.22 -5.97 -6.92
C HIS A 161 -17.64 -5.23 -8.13
N THR A 162 -18.40 -4.28 -8.67
CA THR A 162 -17.96 -3.43 -9.79
C THR A 162 -18.15 -1.97 -9.41
N GLU A 163 -17.08 -1.20 -9.50
CA GLU A 163 -17.13 0.25 -9.38
C GLU A 163 -17.11 0.83 -10.80
N LYS A 164 -18.19 1.51 -11.20
CA LYS A 164 -18.35 2.06 -12.54
C LYS A 164 -18.39 3.58 -12.50
N ILE A 165 -17.71 4.21 -13.46
CA ILE A 165 -17.88 5.61 -13.79
C ILE A 165 -18.36 5.73 -15.23
N TYR A 166 -19.45 6.44 -15.45
CA TYR A 166 -19.98 6.71 -16.77
C TYR A 166 -19.21 7.84 -17.44
N PHE A 167 -19.11 7.81 -18.78
CA PHE A 167 -18.35 8.82 -19.52
C PHE A 167 -18.92 10.25 -19.33
N ASP A 168 -20.23 10.39 -19.24
CA ASP A 168 -20.93 11.65 -18.98
C ASP A 168 -20.73 12.20 -17.57
N GLU A 169 -20.28 11.36 -16.63
CA GLU A 169 -19.96 11.76 -15.26
C GLU A 169 -18.52 12.19 -15.06
N MET A 170 -17.64 11.96 -16.04
CA MET A 170 -16.23 12.30 -15.91
C MET A 170 -16.02 13.80 -15.99
N ASN A 171 -15.45 14.41 -14.94
CA ASN A 171 -15.10 15.83 -14.94
C ASN A 171 -13.65 16.06 -15.28
N TYR A 172 -12.76 15.36 -14.58
CA TYR A 172 -11.34 15.46 -14.80
C TYR A 172 -10.59 14.23 -14.31
N ALA A 173 -9.42 14.01 -14.85
CA ALA A 173 -8.50 12.97 -14.42
C ALA A 173 -7.22 13.61 -13.88
N THR A 174 -6.67 13.01 -12.83
CA THR A 174 -5.38 13.39 -12.26
C THR A 174 -4.39 12.24 -12.41
N TRP A 175 -3.16 12.61 -12.73
CA TRP A 175 -2.05 11.69 -12.87
C TRP A 175 -1.04 11.94 -11.76
N PHE A 176 -0.58 10.90 -11.08
CA PHE A 176 0.47 11.06 -10.08
C PHE A 176 1.84 10.85 -10.72
N ILE A 177 2.76 11.81 -10.45
CA ILE A 177 4.10 11.86 -11.00
C ILE A 177 5.08 11.51 -9.89
N ARG A 178 5.78 10.42 -10.02
CA ARG A 178 7.11 10.06 -9.51
C ARG A 178 7.33 8.58 -9.76
N GLY A 179 7.55 8.21 -11.04
CA GLY A 179 7.88 6.83 -11.43
C GLY A 179 6.73 5.83 -11.46
N ALA A 180 5.65 6.01 -10.69
CA ALA A 180 4.44 5.22 -10.78
C ALA A 180 3.32 6.02 -11.46
N LYS A 181 2.83 5.54 -12.58
CA LYS A 181 1.68 6.14 -13.25
C LYS A 181 0.40 5.69 -12.54
N ILE A 182 -0.23 6.61 -11.86
CA ILE A 182 -1.52 6.41 -11.20
C ILE A 182 -2.53 7.31 -11.88
N ILE A 183 -3.68 6.75 -12.24
CA ILE A 183 -4.80 7.46 -12.84
C ILE A 183 -5.93 7.50 -11.83
N SER A 184 -6.44 8.66 -11.52
CA SER A 184 -7.67 8.82 -10.77
C SER A 184 -8.64 9.71 -11.54
N ILE A 185 -9.90 9.28 -11.64
CA ILE A 185 -10.97 9.99 -12.33
C ILE A 185 -11.95 10.48 -11.28
N ARG A 186 -12.40 11.74 -11.43
CA ARG A 186 -13.42 12.33 -10.56
C ARG A 186 -14.70 12.53 -11.33
N GLY A 187 -15.83 12.24 -10.69
CA GLY A 187 -17.16 12.49 -11.21
C GLY A 187 -17.69 13.89 -10.90
N LYS A 188 -18.85 14.27 -11.48
CA LYS A 188 -19.50 15.58 -11.38
C LYS A 188 -19.72 16.10 -9.94
N ILE A 189 -19.86 15.20 -8.97
CA ILE A 189 -20.17 15.56 -7.56
C ILE A 189 -18.91 15.65 -6.69
N GLY A 190 -17.72 15.61 -7.28
CA GLY A 190 -16.47 15.61 -6.52
C GLY A 190 -16.10 14.22 -5.95
N GLY A 191 -14.90 14.09 -5.41
CA GLY A 191 -14.39 12.83 -4.91
C GLY A 191 -13.82 11.91 -6.00
N VAL A 192 -12.94 10.99 -5.60
CA VAL A 192 -12.35 10.00 -6.51
C VAL A 192 -13.36 8.88 -6.70
N LYS A 193 -13.94 8.77 -7.89
CA LYS A 193 -14.85 7.66 -8.24
C LYS A 193 -14.13 6.46 -8.84
N PHE A 194 -12.90 6.63 -9.31
CA PHE A 194 -12.15 5.58 -9.96
C PHE A 194 -10.66 5.80 -9.76
N GLY A 195 -9.93 4.73 -9.47
CA GLY A 195 -8.48 4.77 -9.35
C GLY A 195 -7.85 3.53 -9.97
N ALA A 196 -6.83 3.73 -10.79
CA ALA A 196 -5.98 2.68 -11.32
C ALA A 196 -4.52 3.04 -11.11
N GLY A 197 -3.67 2.07 -10.81
CA GLY A 197 -2.29 2.36 -10.47
C GLY A 197 -1.36 1.17 -10.62
N PHE A 198 -0.46 1.04 -9.69
CA PHE A 198 0.72 0.18 -9.69
C PHE A 198 0.49 -1.33 -9.93
N LEU A 199 -0.76 -1.80 -9.90
CA LEU A 199 -1.07 -3.21 -10.21
C LEU A 199 -1.22 -3.50 -11.71
N TYR A 200 -1.08 -2.49 -12.56
CA TYR A 200 -1.25 -2.62 -14.00
C TYR A 200 0.08 -2.45 -14.72
N ALA A 201 0.23 -3.14 -15.85
CA ALA A 201 1.39 -2.98 -16.70
C ALA A 201 1.50 -1.53 -17.21
N ARG A 202 2.72 -1.01 -17.34
CA ARG A 202 2.95 0.39 -17.69
C ARG A 202 2.31 0.78 -19.02
N LYS A 203 2.43 -0.08 -20.05
CA LYS A 203 1.80 0.15 -21.36
C LYS A 203 0.27 0.23 -21.29
N ASP A 204 -0.32 -0.56 -20.39
CA ASP A 204 -1.77 -0.56 -20.22
C ASP A 204 -2.26 0.69 -19.48
N ILE A 205 -1.46 1.19 -18.54
CA ILE A 205 -1.72 2.49 -17.90
C ILE A 205 -1.53 3.65 -18.87
N ASP A 206 -0.47 3.62 -19.71
CA ASP A 206 -0.26 4.64 -20.75
C ASP A 206 -1.43 4.67 -21.74
N PHE A 207 -1.89 3.50 -22.17
CA PHE A 207 -3.08 3.37 -23.01
C PHE A 207 -4.32 3.95 -22.32
N LEU A 208 -4.57 3.58 -21.08
CA LEU A 208 -5.72 4.07 -20.29
C LEU A 208 -5.66 5.59 -20.12
N GLN A 209 -4.48 6.14 -19.89
CA GLN A 209 -4.26 7.59 -19.78
C GLN A 209 -4.65 8.32 -21.06
N ASN A 210 -4.17 7.85 -22.20
CA ASN A 210 -4.48 8.45 -23.50
C ASN A 210 -5.97 8.36 -23.79
N PHE A 211 -6.57 7.18 -23.60
CA PHE A 211 -7.98 6.94 -23.78
C PHE A 211 -8.87 7.90 -22.96
N ILE A 212 -8.55 8.06 -21.66
CA ILE A 212 -9.30 8.95 -20.77
C ILE A 212 -9.12 10.42 -21.20
N SER A 213 -7.93 10.82 -21.61
CA SER A 213 -7.67 12.18 -22.08
C SER A 213 -8.47 12.51 -23.35
N GLU A 214 -8.55 11.58 -24.29
CA GLU A 214 -9.37 11.70 -25.49
C GLU A 214 -10.85 11.83 -25.14
N LYS A 215 -11.36 10.99 -24.25
CA LYS A 215 -12.76 11.03 -23.82
C LYS A 215 -13.13 12.33 -23.10
N LEU A 216 -12.27 12.83 -22.22
CA LEU A 216 -12.49 14.13 -21.58
C LEU A 216 -12.49 15.30 -22.58
N ALA A 217 -11.63 15.23 -23.61
CA ALA A 217 -11.62 16.23 -24.68
C ALA A 217 -12.90 16.16 -25.55
N GLU A 218 -13.43 14.96 -25.83
CA GLU A 218 -14.71 14.79 -26.53
C GLU A 218 -15.87 15.40 -25.73
N ILE A 219 -15.95 15.10 -24.42
CA ILE A 219 -16.99 15.62 -23.53
C ILE A 219 -16.94 17.15 -23.46
N SER A 220 -15.75 17.73 -23.29
CA SER A 220 -15.60 19.19 -23.21
C SER A 220 -16.00 19.89 -24.52
N LYS A 221 -15.73 19.28 -25.69
CA LYS A 221 -16.17 19.80 -26.98
C LYS A 221 -17.70 19.74 -27.13
N ALA A 222 -18.33 18.64 -26.71
CA ALA A 222 -19.78 18.49 -26.75
C ALA A 222 -20.49 19.55 -25.85
N GLU A 223 -19.99 19.74 -24.62
CA GLU A 223 -20.51 20.77 -23.70
C GLU A 223 -20.32 22.20 -24.24
N ALA A 224 -19.21 22.47 -24.94
CA ALA A 224 -18.99 23.78 -25.58
C ALA A 224 -19.94 24.01 -26.76
N ALA A 225 -20.25 22.97 -27.55
CA ALA A 225 -21.20 23.06 -28.64
C ALA A 225 -22.61 23.31 -28.14
N GLU A 226 -23.05 22.65 -27.07
CA GLU A 226 -24.36 22.86 -26.43
C GLU A 226 -24.55 24.27 -25.86
N ARG A 227 -23.47 24.89 -25.35
CA ARG A 227 -23.54 26.28 -24.83
C ARG A 227 -23.61 27.34 -25.91
N ASN A 228 -23.21 27.00 -27.15
CA ASN A 228 -23.20 27.92 -28.28
C ASN A 228 -24.41 27.75 -29.21
N ALA A 229 -25.28 26.79 -28.95
CA ALA A 229 -26.50 26.53 -29.66
C ALA A 229 -27.73 27.13 -28.94
#